data_08cc005889a3ac942523ff0c59905909
#
_entry.id   08cc005889a3ac942523ff0c59905909
#
_cell.length_a   1.000
_cell.length_b   1.000
_cell.length_c   1.000
_cell.angle_alpha   90.00
_cell.angle_beta   90.00
_cell.angle_gamma   90.00
#
_symmetry.space_group_name_H-M   'P 1'
#
loop_
_entity.id
_entity.type
_entity.pdbx_description
1 polymer ?
#
loop_
_entity_poly.entity_id
_entity_poly.type
_entity_poly.pdbx_seq_one_letter_code
_entity_poly.pdbx_strand_id
1 'polypeptide(L)'
;SHNEGIKKKQMVEHIDHFEYIVTDSELEALVLECNLIKEHTPKYNTMLRDDKTYPYIKVTLGEDYPRVLFSRQMKKDKSRYFGPYTSASAVKSSIDLINKIYKLRTCNRRLPRDIGADRPCLNYHIHQCNAPCQGYVTKEEYAISVEGAIDFLNGDYEQTLKALSDKMLKASESMEFEKAAEYRDLINSVKQVAQKQKITNADGEDKDIIALANDDTDAVVQVFFIRNGKLIGRDHFHVRVGSEEAADDVLNNFVKQFYSGTPFIPR
;
A
#
# COMPACT_ATOMS: atom_id res chain seq x y z
N SER A 1 13.73 30.38 -4.59
CA SER A 1 12.77 30.94 -3.65
C SER A 1 13.46 31.47 -2.39
N HIS A 2 12.91 32.53 -1.76
CA HIS A 2 13.55 33.26 -0.66
C HIS A 2 13.81 32.40 0.60
N ASN A 3 13.03 31.35 0.80
CA ASN A 3 13.13 30.44 1.96
C ASN A 3 14.31 29.44 1.89
N GLU A 4 14.79 29.09 0.70
CA GLU A 4 15.94 28.18 0.56
C GLU A 4 17.26 28.84 0.95
N GLY A 5 17.40 30.14 0.71
CA GLY A 5 18.59 30.90 1.10
C GLY A 5 18.78 31.01 2.60
N ILE A 6 17.68 31.15 3.37
CA ILE A 6 17.72 31.29 4.83
C ILE A 6 18.13 29.97 5.48
N LYS A 7 17.57 28.82 5.01
CA LYS A 7 17.93 27.49 5.53
C LYS A 7 19.39 27.12 5.28
N LYS A 8 19.90 27.43 4.07
CA LYS A 8 21.32 27.19 3.73
C LYS A 8 22.24 28.04 4.61
N LYS A 9 21.91 29.30 4.85
CA LYS A 9 22.69 30.19 5.71
C LYS A 9 22.72 29.67 7.16
N GLN A 10 21.59 29.28 7.71
CA GLN A 10 21.51 28.67 9.05
C GLN A 10 22.29 27.34 9.14
N MET A 11 22.27 26.52 8.09
CA MET A 11 23.07 25.31 8.06
C MET A 11 24.57 25.62 8.14
N VAL A 12 25.04 26.58 7.31
CA VAL A 12 26.46 26.96 7.28
C VAL A 12 26.93 27.54 8.62
N GLU A 13 26.09 28.32 9.31
CA GLU A 13 26.38 28.88 10.64
C GLU A 13 26.54 27.81 11.75
N HIS A 14 26.02 26.58 11.54
CA HIS A 14 26.09 25.49 12.49
C HIS A 14 27.12 24.42 12.14
N ILE A 15 27.91 24.61 11.08
CA ILE A 15 28.99 23.68 10.73
C ILE A 15 30.17 23.96 11.66
N ASP A 16 30.57 22.93 12.41
CA ASP A 16 31.77 22.94 13.25
C ASP A 16 32.97 22.34 12.51
N HIS A 17 32.76 21.15 11.93
CA HIS A 17 33.75 20.44 11.14
C HIS A 17 33.04 19.61 10.05
N PHE A 18 33.83 19.04 9.13
CA PHE A 18 33.35 18.09 8.13
C PHE A 18 34.25 16.87 8.08
N GLU A 19 33.65 15.75 7.81
CA GLU A 19 34.33 14.49 7.51
C GLU A 19 34.01 14.09 6.09
N TYR A 20 34.87 13.30 5.47
CA TYR A 20 34.61 12.75 4.14
C TYR A 20 34.99 11.26 4.10
N ILE A 21 34.22 10.50 3.34
CA ILE A 21 34.46 9.09 3.09
C ILE A 21 34.68 8.96 1.58
N VAL A 22 35.82 8.40 1.20
CA VAL A 22 36.14 8.13 -0.21
C VAL A 22 35.47 6.81 -0.61
N THR A 23 34.76 6.83 -1.70
CA THR A 23 34.09 5.65 -2.29
C THR A 23 34.67 5.37 -3.67
N ASP A 24 34.52 4.12 -4.15
CA ASP A 24 35.10 3.68 -5.42
C ASP A 24 34.26 4.15 -6.64
N SER A 25 33.00 4.54 -6.42
CA SER A 25 32.10 5.03 -7.47
C SER A 25 31.14 6.12 -6.96
N GLU A 26 30.62 6.94 -7.88
CA GLU A 26 29.59 7.95 -7.59
C GLU A 26 28.29 7.29 -7.05
N LEU A 27 27.95 6.11 -7.58
CA LEU A 27 26.79 5.37 -7.11
C LEU A 27 26.95 4.92 -5.65
N GLU A 28 28.15 4.45 -5.28
CA GLU A 28 28.44 4.04 -3.90
C GLU A 28 28.41 5.24 -2.96
N ALA A 29 28.87 6.42 -3.39
CA ALA A 29 28.73 7.66 -2.64
C ALA A 29 27.28 8.03 -2.39
N LEU A 30 26.42 7.93 -3.40
CA LEU A 30 24.97 8.18 -3.27
C LEU A 30 24.28 7.18 -2.34
N VAL A 31 24.66 5.90 -2.40
CA VAL A 31 24.17 4.86 -1.49
C VAL A 31 24.56 5.17 -0.04
N LEU A 32 25.84 5.50 0.18
CA LEU A 32 26.37 5.85 1.49
C LEU A 32 25.69 7.11 2.04
N GLU A 33 25.53 8.16 1.24
CA GLU A 33 24.80 9.36 1.60
C GLU A 33 23.36 9.05 2.04
N CYS A 34 22.64 8.25 1.26
CA CYS A 34 21.28 7.84 1.59
C CYS A 34 21.19 7.09 2.93
N ASN A 35 22.13 6.19 3.19
CA ASN A 35 22.20 5.43 4.44
C ASN A 35 22.51 6.34 5.64
N LEU A 36 23.48 7.24 5.50
CA LEU A 36 23.83 8.20 6.55
C LEU A 36 22.68 9.18 6.85
N ILE A 37 21.95 9.61 5.83
CA ILE A 37 20.75 10.45 6.02
C ILE A 37 19.65 9.69 6.76
N LYS A 38 19.44 8.42 6.47
CA LYS A 38 18.46 7.57 7.17
C LYS A 38 18.86 7.31 8.61
N GLU A 39 20.13 7.04 8.87
CA GLU A 39 20.66 6.75 10.20
C GLU A 39 20.65 7.98 11.09
N HIS A 40 21.16 9.10 10.60
CA HIS A 40 21.35 10.32 11.39
C HIS A 40 20.19 11.31 11.31
N THR A 41 19.26 11.14 10.35
CA THR A 41 18.09 12.02 10.13
C THR A 41 18.43 13.51 10.21
N PRO A 42 19.45 14.01 9.46
CA PRO A 42 20.00 15.35 9.64
C PRO A 42 18.97 16.45 9.38
N LYS A 43 18.94 17.47 10.24
CA LYS A 43 17.92 18.52 10.29
C LYS A 43 17.78 19.31 8.99
N TYR A 44 18.88 19.54 8.28
CA TYR A 44 18.92 20.41 7.11
C TYR A 44 18.84 19.66 5.78
N ASN A 45 18.93 18.33 5.78
CA ASN A 45 18.80 17.52 4.58
C ASN A 45 17.33 17.32 4.21
N THR A 46 16.90 17.85 3.07
CA THR A 46 15.50 17.85 2.63
C THR A 46 15.23 16.87 1.49
N MET A 47 16.23 16.50 0.69
CA MET A 47 16.02 15.78 -0.56
C MET A 47 16.01 14.23 -0.42
N LEU A 48 16.65 13.61 0.48
CA LEU A 48 16.65 12.15 0.65
C LEU A 48 15.88 11.69 1.89
N ARG A 49 15.15 12.61 2.55
CA ARG A 49 14.22 12.31 3.64
C ARG A 49 12.92 11.67 3.16
N ASP A 50 12.60 11.78 1.91
CA ASP A 50 11.41 11.15 1.34
C ASP A 50 11.73 9.67 1.12
N ASP A 51 11.73 8.95 2.24
CA ASP A 51 11.55 7.52 2.25
C ASP A 51 10.23 7.32 1.50
N LYS A 52 10.28 6.91 0.24
CA LYS A 52 9.10 6.50 -0.52
C LYS A 52 8.53 5.26 0.18
N THR A 53 7.93 5.49 1.36
CA THR A 53 7.24 4.44 2.09
C THR A 53 5.99 4.12 1.32
N TYR A 54 6.08 3.03 0.57
CA TYR A 54 4.96 2.50 -0.18
C TYR A 54 3.79 2.21 0.76
N PRO A 55 2.57 2.59 0.39
CA PRO A 55 1.41 2.27 1.18
C PRO A 55 1.04 0.78 1.07
N TYR A 56 0.52 0.27 2.18
CA TYR A 56 0.00 -1.09 2.33
C TYR A 56 -1.46 -1.05 2.78
N ILE A 57 -2.20 -2.08 2.43
CA ILE A 57 -3.49 -2.37 3.06
C ILE A 57 -3.23 -3.37 4.18
N LYS A 58 -3.63 -3.02 5.40
CA LYS A 58 -3.45 -3.84 6.60
C LYS A 58 -4.79 -4.42 7.03
N VAL A 59 -4.86 -5.74 7.20
CA VAL A 59 -6.00 -6.43 7.82
C VAL A 59 -5.59 -6.88 9.23
N THR A 60 -6.28 -6.38 10.27
CA THR A 60 -5.91 -6.58 11.68
C THR A 60 -6.43 -7.91 12.23
N LEU A 61 -5.89 -9.05 11.75
CA LEU A 61 -6.35 -10.40 12.13
C LEU A 61 -6.15 -10.75 13.60
N GLY A 62 -5.37 -9.97 14.33
CA GLY A 62 -5.21 -10.09 15.78
C GLY A 62 -6.37 -9.55 16.61
N GLU A 63 -7.35 -8.87 15.99
CA GLU A 63 -8.56 -8.36 16.64
C GLU A 63 -9.70 -9.37 16.47
N ASP A 64 -10.60 -9.49 17.45
CA ASP A 64 -11.79 -10.36 17.34
C ASP A 64 -12.72 -9.94 16.19
N TYR A 65 -12.74 -8.65 15.88
CA TYR A 65 -13.43 -8.05 14.75
C TYR A 65 -12.43 -7.26 13.91
N PRO A 66 -11.73 -7.90 12.97
CA PRO A 66 -10.67 -7.28 12.17
C PRO A 66 -11.14 -6.05 11.38
N ARG A 67 -10.19 -5.17 11.10
CA ARG A 67 -10.39 -3.95 10.29
C ARG A 67 -9.47 -3.97 9.07
N VAL A 68 -9.89 -3.30 8.01
CA VAL A 68 -9.05 -3.02 6.84
C VAL A 68 -8.59 -1.56 6.94
N LEU A 69 -7.28 -1.36 7.05
CA LEU A 69 -6.66 -0.07 7.35
C LEU A 69 -5.55 0.27 6.36
N PHE A 70 -5.31 1.56 6.18
CA PHE A 70 -4.13 2.07 5.50
C PHE A 70 -2.91 2.01 6.42
N SER A 71 -1.77 1.54 5.91
CA SER A 71 -0.50 1.57 6.63
C SER A 71 0.65 1.95 5.70
N ARG A 72 1.63 2.66 6.23
CA ARG A 72 2.92 2.91 5.56
C ARG A 72 4.06 2.07 6.13
N GLN A 73 3.80 1.36 7.22
CA GLN A 73 4.79 0.53 7.90
C GLN A 73 4.25 -0.87 8.13
N MET A 74 5.04 -1.87 7.84
CA MET A 74 4.78 -3.24 8.25
C MET A 74 5.30 -3.45 9.67
N LYS A 75 4.46 -3.98 10.54
CA LYS A 75 4.83 -4.33 11.92
C LYS A 75 4.75 -5.84 12.08
N LYS A 76 5.60 -6.41 12.92
CA LYS A 76 5.49 -7.82 13.34
C LYS A 76 4.35 -7.95 14.35
N ASP A 77 3.12 -7.78 13.88
CA ASP A 77 1.90 -8.03 14.61
C ASP A 77 1.10 -9.16 13.93
N LYS A 78 0.00 -9.56 14.50
CA LYS A 78 -0.86 -10.60 13.91
C LYS A 78 -1.72 -10.08 12.74
N SER A 79 -1.26 -9.06 12.03
CA SER A 79 -1.96 -8.47 10.89
C SER A 79 -1.42 -9.01 9.57
N ARG A 80 -2.29 -9.10 8.58
CA ARG A 80 -1.91 -9.40 7.20
C ARG A 80 -1.77 -8.10 6.42
N TYR A 81 -0.68 -8.00 5.66
CA TYR A 81 -0.37 -6.82 4.85
C TYR A 81 -0.42 -7.17 3.38
N PHE A 82 -1.01 -6.29 2.58
CA PHE A 82 -1.11 -6.38 1.13
C PHE A 82 -0.43 -5.18 0.50
N GLY A 83 0.36 -5.38 -0.51
CA GLY A 83 1.16 -4.35 -1.17
C GLY A 83 2.61 -4.82 -1.37
N PRO A 84 3.56 -3.94 -1.64
CA PRO A 84 3.46 -2.48 -1.67
C PRO A 84 2.64 -1.93 -2.85
N TYR A 85 1.91 -0.84 -2.63
CA TYR A 85 1.21 -0.11 -3.70
C TYR A 85 1.93 1.20 -4.00
N THR A 86 1.84 1.69 -5.23
CA THR A 86 2.50 2.94 -5.65
C THR A 86 1.66 4.20 -5.40
N SER A 87 0.34 4.06 -5.24
CA SER A 87 -0.59 5.17 -5.05
C SER A 87 -1.37 5.09 -3.75
N ALA A 88 -1.14 6.06 -2.86
CA ALA A 88 -1.87 6.16 -1.58
C ALA A 88 -3.36 6.46 -1.77
N SER A 89 -3.74 7.22 -2.81
CA SER A 89 -5.14 7.51 -3.11
C SER A 89 -5.88 6.26 -3.59
N ALA A 90 -5.25 5.47 -4.47
CA ALA A 90 -5.82 4.21 -4.94
C ALA A 90 -6.03 3.22 -3.78
N VAL A 91 -5.07 3.12 -2.85
CA VAL A 91 -5.20 2.29 -1.64
C VAL A 91 -6.38 2.71 -0.78
N LYS A 92 -6.52 4.01 -0.51
CA LYS A 92 -7.66 4.53 0.27
C LYS A 92 -9.00 4.23 -0.40
N SER A 93 -9.10 4.48 -1.72
CA SER A 93 -10.32 4.15 -2.48
C SER A 93 -10.65 2.66 -2.46
N SER A 94 -9.64 1.79 -2.53
CA SER A 94 -9.82 0.34 -2.39
C SER A 94 -10.29 -0.08 -1.00
N ILE A 95 -9.74 0.53 0.06
CA ILE A 95 -10.18 0.29 1.44
C ILE A 95 -11.64 0.71 1.62
N ASP A 96 -12.03 1.89 1.11
CA ASP A 96 -13.40 2.38 1.19
C ASP A 96 -14.37 1.47 0.44
N LEU A 97 -13.97 0.98 -0.73
CA LEU A 97 -14.75 0.03 -1.51
C LEU A 97 -14.94 -1.30 -0.75
N ILE A 98 -13.86 -1.87 -0.21
CA ILE A 98 -13.91 -3.11 0.57
C ILE A 98 -14.81 -2.95 1.80
N ASN A 99 -14.65 -1.85 2.55
CA ASN A 99 -15.48 -1.59 3.73
C ASN A 99 -16.97 -1.46 3.39
N LYS A 100 -17.32 -0.88 2.23
CA LYS A 100 -18.71 -0.81 1.75
C LYS A 100 -19.27 -2.17 1.34
N ILE A 101 -18.50 -2.97 0.59
CA ILE A 101 -18.94 -4.28 0.11
C ILE A 101 -19.20 -5.24 1.26
N TYR A 102 -18.22 -5.35 2.17
CA TYR A 102 -18.21 -6.32 3.27
C TYR A 102 -18.74 -5.76 4.58
N LYS A 103 -19.13 -4.49 4.62
CA LYS A 103 -19.69 -3.77 5.79
C LYS A 103 -18.80 -3.88 7.03
N LEU A 104 -17.49 -3.75 6.82
CA LEU A 104 -16.51 -3.86 7.90
C LEU A 104 -16.49 -2.59 8.76
N ARG A 105 -16.14 -2.76 10.04
CA ARG A 105 -16.00 -1.64 10.94
C ARG A 105 -14.76 -0.81 10.63
N THR A 106 -14.88 0.51 10.73
CA THR A 106 -13.78 1.45 10.58
C THR A 106 -13.39 2.13 11.91
N CYS A 107 -14.19 1.95 12.96
CA CYS A 107 -14.00 2.60 14.25
C CYS A 107 -12.85 1.97 15.08
N ASN A 108 -12.36 2.75 16.07
CA ASN A 108 -11.28 2.36 16.98
C ASN A 108 -11.77 1.72 18.29
N ARG A 109 -13.05 1.32 18.40
CA ARG A 109 -13.59 0.65 19.59
C ARG A 109 -12.85 -0.64 19.88
N ARG A 110 -12.61 -0.94 21.14
CA ARG A 110 -11.95 -2.18 21.58
C ARG A 110 -13.00 -3.26 21.77
N LEU A 111 -13.23 -4.07 20.76
CA LEU A 111 -14.17 -5.18 20.83
C LEU A 111 -13.43 -6.46 21.26
N PRO A 112 -14.06 -7.31 22.11
CA PRO A 112 -15.48 -7.28 22.53
C PRO A 112 -15.81 -6.35 23.72
N ARG A 113 -14.80 -5.74 24.38
CA ARG A 113 -14.97 -4.96 25.62
C ARG A 113 -16.01 -3.87 25.52
N ASP A 114 -16.05 -3.16 24.41
CA ASP A 114 -16.89 -1.97 24.20
C ASP A 114 -18.23 -2.33 23.50
N ILE A 115 -18.67 -3.61 23.54
CA ILE A 115 -19.97 -4.01 23.00
C ILE A 115 -21.07 -3.42 23.88
N GLY A 116 -22.03 -2.71 23.26
CA GLY A 116 -23.18 -2.10 23.94
C GLY A 116 -22.87 -0.83 24.74
N ALA A 117 -21.62 -0.35 24.75
CA ALA A 117 -21.23 0.83 25.53
C ALA A 117 -21.87 2.13 25.02
N ASP A 118 -22.09 2.25 23.71
CA ASP A 118 -22.64 3.45 23.06
C ASP A 118 -23.66 3.08 21.99
N ARG A 119 -24.41 4.07 21.50
CA ARG A 119 -25.31 3.92 20.35
C ARG A 119 -24.54 3.49 19.08
N PRO A 120 -25.22 2.82 18.11
CA PRO A 120 -24.66 2.58 16.78
C PRO A 120 -24.25 3.89 16.12
N CYS A 121 -23.11 3.89 15.45
CA CYS A 121 -22.63 5.08 14.73
C CYS A 121 -23.33 5.23 13.38
N LEU A 122 -23.08 6.38 12.71
CA LEU A 122 -23.67 6.69 11.42
C LEU A 122 -23.43 5.58 10.37
N ASN A 123 -22.27 4.94 10.36
CA ASN A 123 -21.95 3.87 9.39
C ASN A 123 -22.92 2.68 9.46
N TYR A 124 -23.50 2.40 10.63
CA TYR A 124 -24.56 1.40 10.74
C TYR A 124 -25.85 1.87 10.06
N HIS A 125 -26.28 3.10 10.35
CA HIS A 125 -27.51 3.66 9.82
C HIS A 125 -27.50 3.85 8.30
N ILE A 126 -26.31 4.11 7.72
CA ILE A 126 -26.12 4.19 6.27
C ILE A 126 -25.68 2.85 5.66
N HIS A 127 -25.86 1.74 6.38
CA HIS A 127 -25.58 0.36 5.92
C HIS A 127 -24.15 0.08 5.47
N GLN A 128 -23.17 0.82 5.97
CA GLN A 128 -21.74 0.64 5.70
C GLN A 128 -21.01 -0.17 6.78
N CYS A 129 -21.68 -0.58 7.86
CA CYS A 129 -21.12 -1.40 8.92
C CYS A 129 -22.19 -2.30 9.54
N ASN A 130 -21.86 -3.55 9.82
CA ASN A 130 -22.76 -4.50 10.48
C ASN A 130 -22.88 -4.31 12.00
N ALA A 131 -22.32 -3.22 12.57
CA ALA A 131 -22.34 -2.87 13.97
C ALA A 131 -21.95 -4.01 14.95
N PRO A 132 -20.76 -4.61 14.81
CA PRO A 132 -20.29 -5.59 15.79
C PRO A 132 -20.16 -5.00 17.20
N CYS A 133 -20.04 -3.68 17.30
CA CYS A 133 -20.05 -2.95 18.59
C CYS A 133 -21.40 -2.95 19.31
N GLN A 134 -22.47 -3.43 18.66
CA GLN A 134 -23.80 -3.63 19.26
C GLN A 134 -24.13 -5.11 19.44
N GLY A 135 -23.25 -6.02 19.00
CA GLY A 135 -23.54 -7.45 18.99
C GLY A 135 -24.56 -7.86 17.91
N TYR A 136 -24.80 -7.01 16.89
CA TYR A 136 -25.75 -7.32 15.81
C TYR A 136 -25.24 -8.33 14.81
N VAL A 137 -23.95 -8.66 14.87
CA VAL A 137 -23.28 -9.70 14.09
C VAL A 137 -22.38 -10.50 15.04
N THR A 138 -22.40 -11.82 14.90
CA THR A 138 -21.51 -12.69 15.65
C THR A 138 -20.07 -12.60 15.12
N LYS A 139 -19.12 -13.11 15.90
CA LYS A 139 -17.71 -13.15 15.48
C LYS A 139 -17.52 -14.02 14.24
N GLU A 140 -18.22 -15.13 14.17
CA GLU A 140 -18.20 -16.10 13.07
C GLU A 140 -18.76 -15.49 11.79
N GLU A 141 -19.93 -14.84 11.86
CA GLU A 141 -20.51 -14.14 10.71
C GLU A 141 -19.62 -12.98 10.21
N TYR A 142 -19.00 -12.26 11.15
CA TYR A 142 -18.10 -11.17 10.80
C TYR A 142 -16.82 -11.71 10.15
N ALA A 143 -16.30 -12.88 10.61
CA ALA A 143 -15.15 -13.53 10.02
C ALA A 143 -15.36 -13.88 8.55
N ILE A 144 -16.54 -14.34 8.14
CA ILE A 144 -16.90 -14.59 6.73
C ILE A 144 -16.73 -13.31 5.89
N SER A 145 -17.17 -12.17 6.42
CA SER A 145 -17.00 -10.88 5.73
C SER A 145 -15.53 -10.49 5.59
N VAL A 146 -14.71 -10.81 6.60
CA VAL A 146 -13.25 -10.54 6.57
C VAL A 146 -12.55 -11.47 5.57
N GLU A 147 -12.92 -12.75 5.52
CA GLU A 147 -12.39 -13.70 4.55
C GLU A 147 -12.69 -13.26 3.12
N GLY A 148 -13.93 -12.86 2.83
CA GLY A 148 -14.28 -12.30 1.54
C GLY A 148 -13.47 -11.04 1.18
N ALA A 149 -13.17 -10.18 2.15
CA ALA A 149 -12.31 -9.02 1.94
C ALA A 149 -10.85 -9.43 1.65
N ILE A 150 -10.36 -10.48 2.26
CA ILE A 150 -9.03 -11.05 2.00
C ILE A 150 -8.97 -11.65 0.59
N ASP A 151 -9.99 -12.40 0.18
CA ASP A 151 -10.08 -12.99 -1.16
C ASP A 151 -10.13 -11.89 -2.22
N PHE A 152 -10.89 -10.83 -1.98
CA PHE A 152 -10.88 -9.63 -2.82
C PHE A 152 -9.47 -9.02 -2.95
N LEU A 153 -8.74 -8.89 -1.84
CA LEU A 153 -7.37 -8.36 -1.83
C LEU A 153 -6.37 -9.30 -2.53
N ASN A 154 -6.61 -10.61 -2.49
CA ASN A 154 -5.87 -11.60 -3.28
C ASN A 154 -6.26 -11.57 -4.78
N GLY A 155 -7.31 -10.80 -5.13
CA GLY A 155 -7.78 -10.60 -6.50
C GLY A 155 -8.78 -11.63 -6.99
N ASP A 156 -9.38 -12.39 -6.09
CA ASP A 156 -10.55 -13.20 -6.41
C ASP A 156 -11.81 -12.32 -6.33
N TYR A 157 -12.21 -11.81 -7.49
CA TYR A 157 -13.39 -10.94 -7.60
C TYR A 157 -14.66 -11.68 -8.00
N GLU A 158 -14.57 -12.93 -8.45
CA GLU A 158 -15.71 -13.65 -9.06
C GLU A 158 -16.83 -13.88 -8.06
N GLN A 159 -16.49 -14.36 -6.86
CA GLN A 159 -17.47 -14.58 -5.78
C GLN A 159 -18.14 -13.28 -5.36
N THR A 160 -17.35 -12.19 -5.25
CA THR A 160 -17.86 -10.86 -4.90
C THR A 160 -18.83 -10.34 -5.95
N LEU A 161 -18.45 -10.43 -7.24
CA LEU A 161 -19.30 -10.00 -8.35
C LEU A 161 -20.61 -10.79 -8.40
N LYS A 162 -20.54 -12.10 -8.20
CA LYS A 162 -21.73 -12.96 -8.15
C LYS A 162 -22.65 -12.57 -7.00
N ALA A 163 -22.12 -12.44 -5.79
CA ALA A 163 -22.90 -12.06 -4.60
C ALA A 163 -23.56 -10.68 -4.73
N LEU A 164 -22.85 -9.70 -5.32
CA LEU A 164 -23.42 -8.37 -5.60
C LEU A 164 -24.49 -8.42 -6.68
N SER A 165 -24.31 -9.23 -7.73
CA SER A 165 -25.30 -9.41 -8.80
C SER A 165 -26.58 -10.04 -8.27
N ASP A 166 -26.47 -11.07 -7.42
CA ASP A 166 -27.63 -11.70 -6.79
C ASP A 166 -28.40 -10.72 -5.90
N LYS A 167 -27.67 -9.87 -5.14
CA LYS A 167 -28.31 -8.83 -4.30
C LYS A 167 -28.98 -7.76 -5.17
N MET A 168 -28.39 -7.38 -6.26
CA MET A 168 -28.97 -6.41 -7.22
C MET A 168 -30.25 -6.94 -7.82
N LEU A 169 -30.28 -8.19 -8.24
CA LEU A 169 -31.47 -8.82 -8.82
C LEU A 169 -32.61 -8.90 -7.78
N LYS A 170 -32.32 -9.38 -6.57
CA LYS A 170 -33.30 -9.45 -5.48
C LYS A 170 -33.88 -8.07 -5.13
N ALA A 171 -33.05 -7.03 -5.06
CA ALA A 171 -33.51 -5.67 -4.83
C ALA A 171 -34.40 -5.18 -5.97
N SER A 172 -34.08 -5.50 -7.22
CA SER A 172 -34.90 -5.16 -8.38
C SER A 172 -36.25 -5.88 -8.37
N GLU A 173 -36.28 -7.18 -8.07
CA GLU A 173 -37.50 -7.97 -7.93
C GLU A 173 -38.42 -7.42 -6.79
N SER A 174 -37.82 -6.92 -5.72
CA SER A 174 -38.54 -6.28 -4.62
C SER A 174 -38.91 -4.80 -4.89
N MET A 175 -38.66 -4.31 -6.10
CA MET A 175 -38.88 -2.89 -6.51
C MET A 175 -38.07 -1.87 -5.69
N GLU A 176 -36.99 -2.29 -5.02
CA GLU A 176 -36.07 -1.43 -4.27
C GLU A 176 -34.97 -0.88 -5.23
N PHE A 177 -35.40 -0.04 -6.18
CA PHE A 177 -34.56 0.40 -7.29
C PHE A 177 -33.32 1.20 -6.85
N GLU A 178 -33.40 1.96 -5.76
CA GLU A 178 -32.26 2.70 -5.21
C GLU A 178 -31.17 1.72 -4.72
N LYS A 179 -31.55 0.67 -4.00
CA LYS A 179 -30.61 -0.38 -3.56
C LYS A 179 -30.04 -1.16 -4.73
N ALA A 180 -30.85 -1.45 -5.75
CA ALA A 180 -30.37 -2.11 -6.97
C ALA A 180 -29.34 -1.25 -7.70
N ALA A 181 -29.55 0.08 -7.75
CA ALA A 181 -28.59 1.03 -8.32
C ALA A 181 -27.28 1.07 -7.52
N GLU A 182 -27.35 1.07 -6.19
CA GLU A 182 -26.14 0.99 -5.32
C GLU A 182 -25.33 -0.29 -5.61
N TYR A 183 -25.96 -1.45 -5.71
CA TYR A 183 -25.26 -2.69 -6.03
C TYR A 183 -24.66 -2.67 -7.44
N ARG A 184 -25.34 -2.11 -8.44
CA ARG A 184 -24.79 -1.90 -9.78
C ARG A 184 -23.53 -1.05 -9.75
N ASP A 185 -23.52 0.03 -8.98
CA ASP A 185 -22.39 0.95 -8.90
C ASP A 185 -21.21 0.30 -8.17
N LEU A 186 -21.46 -0.55 -7.17
CA LEU A 186 -20.44 -1.39 -6.53
C LEU A 186 -19.85 -2.41 -7.53
N ILE A 187 -20.69 -3.09 -8.32
CA ILE A 187 -20.25 -4.02 -9.37
C ILE A 187 -19.32 -3.31 -10.37
N ASN A 188 -19.70 -2.12 -10.83
CA ASN A 188 -18.89 -1.33 -11.75
C ASN A 188 -17.53 -0.94 -11.11
N SER A 189 -17.52 -0.56 -9.83
CA SER A 189 -16.30 -0.23 -9.10
C SER A 189 -15.38 -1.45 -8.97
N VAL A 190 -15.92 -2.63 -8.64
CA VAL A 190 -15.14 -3.89 -8.60
C VAL A 190 -14.56 -4.23 -9.97
N LYS A 191 -15.34 -4.11 -11.05
CA LYS A 191 -14.85 -4.34 -12.42
C LYS A 191 -13.72 -3.39 -12.81
N GLN A 192 -13.78 -2.12 -12.41
CA GLN A 192 -12.70 -1.16 -12.66
C GLN A 192 -11.42 -1.55 -11.93
N VAL A 193 -11.51 -1.98 -10.66
CA VAL A 193 -10.35 -2.49 -9.90
C VAL A 193 -9.78 -3.74 -10.56
N ALA A 194 -10.62 -4.69 -10.94
CA ALA A 194 -10.22 -5.92 -11.62
C ALA A 194 -9.54 -5.67 -12.98
N GLN A 195 -10.01 -4.68 -13.77
CA GLN A 195 -9.40 -4.32 -15.05
C GLN A 195 -8.00 -3.74 -14.92
N LYS A 196 -7.74 -2.93 -13.87
CA LYS A 196 -6.42 -2.35 -13.61
C LYS A 196 -5.37 -3.40 -13.21
N GLN A 197 -5.81 -4.59 -12.78
CA GLN A 197 -4.92 -5.68 -12.34
C GLN A 197 -4.77 -6.80 -13.39
N LYS A 198 -5.08 -6.56 -14.64
CA LYS A 198 -5.15 -7.59 -15.71
C LYS A 198 -3.80 -8.12 -16.22
N ILE A 199 -2.66 -7.68 -15.72
CA ILE A 199 -1.39 -8.33 -16.06
C ILE A 199 -1.19 -9.47 -15.06
N THR A 200 -1.67 -10.65 -15.43
CA THR A 200 -1.55 -11.88 -14.63
C THR A 200 -0.43 -12.76 -15.18
N ASN A 201 0.48 -13.19 -14.30
CA ASN A 201 1.26 -14.38 -14.54
C ASN A 201 0.50 -15.59 -13.98
N ALA A 202 0.47 -16.68 -14.73
CA ALA A 202 -0.27 -17.91 -14.39
C ALA A 202 0.18 -18.60 -13.10
N ASP A 203 1.37 -18.27 -12.59
CA ASP A 203 2.04 -19.02 -11.51
C ASP A 203 1.67 -18.54 -10.09
N GLY A 204 0.91 -17.45 -9.93
CA GLY A 204 0.46 -16.96 -8.61
C GLY A 204 1.58 -16.49 -7.68
N GLU A 205 2.81 -16.35 -8.17
CA GLU A 205 3.98 -16.00 -7.36
C GLU A 205 4.06 -14.50 -7.03
N ASP A 206 4.65 -14.22 -5.89
CA ASP A 206 5.08 -12.87 -5.53
C ASP A 206 6.48 -12.64 -6.09
N LYS A 207 6.62 -11.64 -6.96
CA LYS A 207 7.93 -11.28 -7.54
C LYS A 207 8.00 -9.80 -7.90
N ASP A 208 9.21 -9.29 -7.89
CA ASP A 208 9.52 -7.98 -8.43
C ASP A 208 10.36 -8.17 -9.70
N ILE A 209 9.95 -7.52 -10.78
CA ILE A 209 10.72 -7.51 -12.02
C ILE A 209 11.44 -6.18 -12.10
N ILE A 210 12.77 -6.23 -12.18
CA ILE A 210 13.62 -5.05 -12.25
C ILE A 210 14.30 -5.05 -13.59
N ALA A 211 14.18 -3.95 -14.32
CA ALA A 211 14.83 -3.74 -15.61
C ALA A 211 15.63 -2.45 -15.58
N LEU A 212 16.81 -2.47 -16.19
CA LEU A 212 17.71 -1.34 -16.36
C LEU A 212 17.75 -0.96 -17.84
N ALA A 213 17.65 0.33 -18.12
CA ALA A 213 18.01 0.93 -19.38
C ALA A 213 19.00 2.05 -19.09
N ASN A 214 20.16 2.05 -19.73
CA ASN A 214 21.21 3.06 -19.55
C ASN A 214 21.70 3.58 -20.91
N ASP A 215 22.14 4.83 -20.90
CA ASP A 215 23.03 5.42 -21.90
C ASP A 215 24.38 5.74 -21.23
N ASP A 216 25.22 6.56 -21.89
CA ASP A 216 26.60 6.83 -21.44
C ASP A 216 26.70 7.56 -20.09
N THR A 217 25.63 8.21 -19.63
CA THR A 217 25.65 9.09 -18.43
C THR A 217 24.46 8.90 -17.49
N ASP A 218 23.36 8.35 -18.00
CA ASP A 218 22.12 8.23 -17.25
C ASP A 218 21.56 6.80 -17.37
N ALA A 219 21.02 6.30 -16.27
CA ALA A 219 20.32 5.03 -16.23
C ALA A 219 18.91 5.20 -15.64
N VAL A 220 17.97 4.41 -16.14
CA VAL A 220 16.63 4.30 -15.57
C VAL A 220 16.41 2.86 -15.14
N VAL A 221 16.16 2.67 -13.86
CA VAL A 221 15.76 1.37 -13.31
C VAL A 221 14.23 1.38 -13.15
N GLN A 222 13.57 0.44 -13.83
CA GLN A 222 12.14 0.22 -13.75
C GLN A 222 11.86 -0.99 -12.84
N VAL A 223 11.01 -0.82 -11.85
CA VAL A 223 10.56 -1.90 -10.95
C VAL A 223 9.07 -2.15 -11.14
N PHE A 224 8.70 -3.41 -11.36
CA PHE A 224 7.31 -3.86 -11.42
C PHE A 224 7.04 -4.77 -10.21
N PHE A 225 6.00 -4.45 -9.45
CA PHE A 225 5.59 -5.23 -8.28
C PHE A 225 4.49 -6.21 -8.67
N ILE A 226 4.78 -7.51 -8.60
CA ILE A 226 3.83 -8.59 -8.86
C ILE A 226 3.55 -9.29 -7.54
N ARG A 227 2.26 -9.40 -7.19
CA ARG A 227 1.80 -10.11 -5.99
C ARG A 227 0.65 -11.01 -6.38
N ASN A 228 0.74 -12.27 -5.92
CA ASN A 228 -0.20 -13.31 -6.29
C ASN A 228 -0.43 -13.40 -7.82
N GLY A 229 0.67 -13.31 -8.59
CA GLY A 229 0.65 -13.31 -10.05
C GLY A 229 0.09 -12.05 -10.72
N LYS A 230 -0.28 -11.00 -9.98
CA LYS A 230 -0.88 -9.77 -10.49
C LYS A 230 0.05 -8.57 -10.35
N LEU A 231 0.13 -7.74 -11.40
CA LEU A 231 0.86 -6.48 -11.34
C LEU A 231 0.08 -5.49 -10.47
N ILE A 232 0.61 -5.18 -9.27
CA ILE A 232 -0.01 -4.24 -8.33
C ILE A 232 0.53 -2.82 -8.43
N GLY A 233 1.67 -2.63 -9.09
CA GLY A 233 2.27 -1.31 -9.30
C GLY A 233 3.58 -1.36 -10.07
N ARG A 234 4.05 -0.17 -10.43
CA ARG A 234 5.37 0.04 -11.02
C ARG A 234 5.97 1.33 -10.50
N ASP A 235 7.30 1.38 -10.41
CA ASP A 235 8.04 2.61 -10.12
C ASP A 235 9.30 2.68 -10.99
N HIS A 236 9.86 3.87 -11.13
CA HIS A 236 11.08 4.09 -11.89
C HIS A 236 12.01 5.02 -11.12
N PHE A 237 13.31 4.78 -11.29
CA PHE A 237 14.37 5.49 -10.60
C PHE A 237 15.39 5.96 -11.63
N HIS A 238 15.72 7.25 -11.61
CA HIS A 238 16.79 7.81 -12.40
C HIS A 238 18.10 7.69 -11.60
N VAL A 239 19.10 7.05 -12.19
CA VAL A 239 20.41 6.83 -11.59
C VAL A 239 21.44 7.44 -12.54
N ARG A 240 22.35 8.26 -12.02
CA ARG A 240 23.51 8.71 -12.81
C ARG A 240 24.57 7.64 -12.75
N VAL A 241 25.12 7.32 -13.88
CA VAL A 241 26.13 6.25 -14.04
C VAL A 241 27.42 6.88 -14.50
N GLY A 242 28.52 6.47 -13.90
CA GLY A 242 29.85 6.84 -14.38
C GLY A 242 30.16 6.15 -15.73
N SER A 243 30.93 6.81 -16.59
CA SER A 243 31.23 6.34 -17.95
C SER A 243 31.94 4.97 -18.04
N GLU A 244 32.32 4.37 -16.92
CA GLU A 244 33.03 3.07 -16.85
C GLU A 244 32.25 2.01 -16.02
N GLU A 245 31.06 2.34 -15.47
CA GLU A 245 30.29 1.39 -14.66
C GLU A 245 29.52 0.39 -15.55
N ALA A 246 29.71 -0.90 -15.29
CA ALA A 246 28.97 -1.94 -16.00
C ALA A 246 27.49 -1.95 -15.55
N ALA A 247 26.58 -2.21 -16.49
CA ALA A 247 25.15 -2.29 -16.24
C ALA A 247 24.80 -3.27 -15.10
N ASP A 248 25.56 -4.36 -14.98
CA ASP A 248 25.39 -5.37 -13.94
C ASP A 248 25.72 -4.83 -12.54
N ASP A 249 26.75 -3.98 -12.43
CA ASP A 249 27.14 -3.36 -11.15
C ASP A 249 26.09 -2.34 -10.70
N VAL A 250 25.60 -1.53 -11.63
CA VAL A 250 24.51 -0.56 -11.38
C VAL A 250 23.27 -1.29 -10.87
N LEU A 251 22.88 -2.37 -11.54
CA LEU A 251 21.70 -3.15 -11.15
C LEU A 251 21.89 -3.83 -9.79
N ASN A 252 23.05 -4.44 -9.56
CA ASN A 252 23.37 -5.13 -8.30
C ASN A 252 23.34 -4.15 -7.10
N ASN A 253 23.94 -2.98 -7.26
CA ASN A 253 23.96 -1.94 -6.24
C ASN A 253 22.55 -1.39 -5.99
N PHE A 254 21.77 -1.14 -7.06
CA PHE A 254 20.38 -0.73 -6.94
C PHE A 254 19.53 -1.75 -6.14
N VAL A 255 19.62 -3.04 -6.48
CA VAL A 255 18.87 -4.11 -5.81
C VAL A 255 19.21 -4.18 -4.33
N LYS A 256 20.50 -4.15 -3.97
CA LYS A 256 20.93 -4.15 -2.56
C LYS A 256 20.36 -2.96 -1.80
N GLN A 257 20.41 -1.77 -2.38
CA GLN A 257 19.90 -0.56 -1.76
C GLN A 257 18.38 -0.58 -1.66
N PHE A 258 17.68 -0.93 -2.72
CA PHE A 258 16.23 -0.96 -2.79
C PHE A 258 15.62 -1.87 -1.71
N TYR A 259 16.23 -3.06 -1.51
CA TYR A 259 15.73 -4.01 -0.51
C TYR A 259 16.31 -3.82 0.90
N SER A 260 17.39 -3.05 1.09
CA SER A 260 17.93 -2.78 2.43
C SER A 260 16.95 -2.03 3.34
N GLY A 261 16.06 -1.20 2.75
CA GLY A 261 15.02 -0.46 3.48
C GLY A 261 13.62 -1.08 3.37
N THR A 262 13.45 -2.21 2.68
CA THR A 262 12.14 -2.80 2.39
C THR A 262 11.91 -4.01 3.31
N PRO A 263 10.84 -4.02 4.13
CA PRO A 263 10.57 -5.13 5.05
C PRO A 263 10.04 -6.39 4.37
N PHE A 264 9.72 -6.31 3.08
CA PHE A 264 9.20 -7.41 2.28
C PHE A 264 10.09 -7.64 1.05
N ILE A 265 10.69 -8.82 0.97
CA ILE A 265 11.41 -9.31 -0.20
C ILE A 265 10.59 -10.47 -0.76
N PRO A 266 10.14 -10.43 -2.03
CA PRO A 266 9.45 -11.56 -2.66
C PRO A 266 10.40 -12.76 -2.74
N ARG A 267 9.84 -13.96 -2.63
CA ARG A 267 10.61 -15.22 -2.68
C ARG A 267 10.86 -15.68 -4.08
#